data_a891bc808e596c9f2b3c3c0f188db99d
#
_entry.id   a891bc808e596c9f2b3c3c0f188db99d
#
_cell.length_a   1.000
_cell.length_b   1.000
_cell.length_c   1.000
_cell.angle_alpha   90.00
_cell.angle_beta   90.00
_cell.angle_gamma   90.00
#
_symmetry.space_group_name_H-M   'P 1'
#
loop_
_entity.id
_entity.type
_entity.pdbx_description
1 polymer ?
#
loop_
_entity_poly.entity_id
_entity_poly.type
_entity_poly.pdbx_seq_one_letter_code
_entity_poly.pdbx_strand_id
1 'polypeptide(L)'
;MIYKLYKTTYLDKHDKCYKNIITINKNPNDAPLNSQLKQVSRQKLSPFEGFDCCSSEPSCILAFINPNTNEFLTEENIDQVFSILIDNGYKLEYEMTKLLKDNKLICLISK
;
A
#
# COMPACT_ATOMS: atom_id res chain seq x y z
N MET A 1 9.26 14.18 -1.59
CA MET A 1 9.08 13.15 -0.55
C MET A 1 8.88 11.79 -1.22
N ILE A 2 9.47 10.76 -0.66
CA ILE A 2 9.43 9.42 -1.25
C ILE A 2 8.58 8.50 -0.39
N TYR A 3 7.72 7.73 -1.04
CA TYR A 3 6.85 6.74 -0.42
C TYR A 3 7.21 5.36 -0.97
N LYS A 4 6.92 4.35 -0.17
CA LYS A 4 7.15 2.96 -0.55
C LYS A 4 5.80 2.25 -0.70
N LEU A 5 5.61 1.60 -1.84
CA LEU A 5 4.45 0.73 -2.07
C LEU A 5 4.84 -0.71 -1.77
N TYR A 6 4.06 -1.36 -0.94
CA TYR A 6 4.30 -2.75 -0.58
C TYR A 6 3.14 -3.65 -0.98
N LYS A 7 3.48 -4.87 -1.27
CA LYS A 7 2.53 -5.97 -1.33
C LYS A 7 2.45 -6.58 0.07
N THR A 8 1.31 -6.46 0.72
CA THR A 8 1.13 -6.86 2.12
C THR A 8 0.07 -7.95 2.20
N THR A 9 0.37 -9.01 2.93
CA THR A 9 -0.58 -10.11 3.12
C THR A 9 -1.60 -9.76 4.19
N TYR A 10 -2.87 -9.81 3.82
CA TYR A 10 -4.00 -9.47 4.67
C TYR A 10 -4.89 -10.69 4.85
N LEU A 11 -5.25 -11.00 6.09
CA LEU A 11 -6.19 -12.08 6.39
C LEU A 11 -7.62 -11.54 6.33
N ASP A 12 -8.34 -11.96 5.31
CA ASP A 12 -9.76 -11.66 5.19
C ASP A 12 -10.55 -12.67 6.02
N LYS A 13 -11.03 -12.25 7.17
CA LYS A 13 -11.78 -13.13 8.08
C LYS A 13 -13.12 -13.57 7.50
N HIS A 14 -13.68 -12.78 6.60
CA HIS A 14 -14.96 -13.08 5.98
C HIS A 14 -14.82 -14.23 5.00
N ASP A 15 -13.81 -14.16 4.13
CA ASP A 15 -13.52 -15.21 3.15
C ASP A 15 -12.60 -16.29 3.70
N LYS A 16 -12.05 -16.08 4.90
CA LYS A 16 -11.11 -16.99 5.57
C LYS A 16 -9.88 -17.31 4.70
N CYS A 17 -9.42 -16.32 3.95
CA CYS A 17 -8.26 -16.48 3.08
C CYS A 17 -7.33 -15.27 3.20
N TYR A 18 -6.08 -15.49 2.79
CA TYR A 18 -5.10 -14.41 2.71
C TYR A 18 -5.16 -13.77 1.33
N LYS A 19 -5.08 -12.46 1.31
CA LYS A 19 -5.04 -11.67 0.08
C LYS A 19 -3.80 -10.76 0.12
N ASN A 20 -3.20 -10.54 -1.03
CA ASN A 20 -2.11 -9.59 -1.15
C ASN A 20 -2.68 -8.23 -1.54
N ILE A 21 -2.72 -7.33 -0.58
CA ILE A 21 -3.21 -5.96 -0.78
C ILE A 21 -2.03 -5.02 -1.02
N ILE A 22 -2.32 -3.85 -1.56
CA ILE A 22 -1.30 -2.85 -1.86
C ILE A 22 -1.35 -1.78 -0.77
N THR A 23 -0.23 -1.58 -0.08
CA THR A 23 -0.14 -0.63 1.02
C THR A 23 0.91 0.43 0.78
N ILE A 24 0.78 1.54 1.48
CA ILE A 24 1.75 2.64 1.43
C ILE A 24 2.30 2.87 2.84
N ASN A 25 3.59 3.19 2.93
CA ASN A 25 4.31 3.22 4.21
C ASN A 25 4.03 4.44 5.09
N LYS A 26 3.45 5.49 4.55
CA LYS A 26 3.09 6.69 5.33
C LYS A 26 1.96 7.45 4.65
N ASN A 27 1.26 8.23 5.45
CA ASN A 27 0.15 9.04 4.94
C ASN A 27 0.68 10.15 4.03
N PRO A 28 0.26 10.20 2.77
CA PRO A 28 0.71 11.25 1.85
C PRO A 28 0.06 12.62 2.11
N ASN A 29 -0.94 12.71 2.98
CA ASN A 29 -1.67 13.95 3.25
C ASN A 29 -2.26 14.61 1.98
N ASP A 30 -2.63 13.79 1.03
CA ASP A 30 -3.17 14.22 -0.24
C ASP A 30 -4.67 13.90 -0.24
N ALA A 31 -5.50 14.92 -0.15
CA ALA A 31 -6.94 14.74 0.00
C ALA A 31 -7.57 13.92 -1.13
N PRO A 32 -7.25 14.14 -2.42
CA PRO A 32 -7.76 13.29 -3.48
C PRO A 32 -7.32 11.84 -3.36
N LEU A 33 -6.07 11.60 -2.94
CA LEU A 33 -5.56 10.24 -2.77
C LEU A 33 -6.15 9.57 -1.54
N ASN A 34 -6.43 10.34 -0.48
CA ASN A 34 -6.97 9.78 0.76
C ASN A 34 -8.33 9.08 0.56
N SER A 35 -9.12 9.51 -0.42
CA SER A 35 -10.37 8.82 -0.76
C SER A 35 -10.15 7.42 -1.32
N GLN A 36 -8.93 7.12 -1.78
CA GLN A 36 -8.53 5.84 -2.34
C GLN A 36 -7.81 4.95 -1.32
N LEU A 37 -7.70 5.41 -0.07
CA LEU A 37 -6.95 4.72 0.97
C LEU A 37 -7.85 4.39 2.15
N LYS A 38 -7.58 3.25 2.79
CA LYS A 38 -8.30 2.80 3.97
C LYS A 38 -7.30 2.29 5.00
N GLN A 39 -7.54 2.62 6.25
CA GLN A 39 -6.71 2.11 7.34
C GLN A 39 -6.98 0.63 7.59
N VAL A 40 -5.89 -0.11 7.80
CA VAL A 40 -5.95 -1.54 8.11
C VAL A 40 -5.16 -1.76 9.39
N SER A 41 -5.76 -2.47 10.35
CA SER A 41 -5.09 -2.82 11.59
C SER A 41 -3.93 -3.78 11.32
N ARG A 42 -2.78 -3.54 11.96
CA ARG A 42 -1.64 -4.44 11.90
C ARG A 42 -1.96 -5.86 12.35
N GLN A 43 -2.93 -6.02 13.24
CA GLN A 43 -3.34 -7.33 13.73
C GLN A 43 -3.90 -8.24 12.63
N LYS A 44 -4.36 -7.66 11.54
CA LYS A 44 -4.90 -8.39 10.39
C LYS A 44 -3.85 -8.71 9.35
N LEU A 45 -2.63 -8.24 9.55
CA LEU A 45 -1.53 -8.43 8.61
C LEU A 45 -0.63 -9.57 9.07
N SER A 46 0.04 -10.18 8.12
CA SER A 46 1.04 -11.19 8.44
C SER A 46 2.19 -10.56 9.23
N PRO A 47 2.69 -11.20 10.30
CA PRO A 47 3.79 -10.65 11.09
C PRO A 47 5.10 -10.53 10.31
N PHE A 48 5.20 -11.16 9.15
CA PHE A 48 6.41 -11.13 8.33
C PHE A 48 6.35 -10.10 7.21
N GLU A 49 5.30 -9.30 7.16
CA GLU A 49 5.19 -8.24 6.19
C GLU A 49 6.12 -7.09 6.55
N GLY A 50 6.81 -6.55 5.53
CA GLY A 50 7.97 -5.70 5.67
C GLY A 50 7.73 -4.30 6.23
N PHE A 51 6.82 -4.15 7.14
CA PHE A 51 6.69 -2.90 7.87
C PHE A 51 7.72 -2.85 8.96
N ASP A 52 8.37 -1.73 9.02
CA ASP A 52 9.36 -1.47 10.04
C ASP A 52 8.67 -1.51 11.40
N CYS A 53 8.88 -2.58 12.12
CA CYS A 53 8.30 -2.77 13.45
C CYS A 53 8.81 -1.76 14.47
N CYS A 54 9.85 -1.03 14.12
CA CYS A 54 10.47 -0.06 15.00
C CYS A 54 9.80 1.29 14.98
N SER A 55 8.82 1.47 14.10
CA SER A 55 8.13 2.75 14.04
C SER A 55 7.23 2.91 15.25
N SER A 56 7.25 4.07 15.83
CA SER A 56 6.32 4.49 16.87
C SER A 56 4.95 4.83 16.30
N GLU A 57 4.74 4.54 15.03
CA GLU A 57 3.53 4.83 14.31
C GLU A 57 2.33 4.06 14.87
N PRO A 58 1.12 4.57 14.69
CA PRO A 58 -0.08 3.87 15.09
C PRO A 58 -0.15 2.49 14.46
N SER A 59 -0.85 1.60 15.09
CA SER A 59 -0.96 0.20 14.69
C SER A 59 -1.80 -0.03 13.43
N CYS A 60 -1.90 0.95 12.57
CA CYS A 60 -2.64 0.85 11.33
C CYS A 60 -1.78 1.26 10.14
N ILE A 61 -2.13 0.73 9.01
CA ILE A 61 -1.44 0.94 7.74
C ILE A 61 -2.49 1.35 6.72
N LEU A 62 -2.08 2.13 5.73
CA LEU A 62 -2.98 2.58 4.67
C LEU A 62 -2.90 1.64 3.48
N ALA A 63 -4.03 1.13 3.05
CA ALA A 63 -4.16 0.25 1.89
C ALA A 63 -5.02 0.88 0.82
N PHE A 64 -4.71 0.60 -0.44
CA PHE A 64 -5.50 1.09 -1.56
C PHE A 64 -6.82 0.34 -1.67
N ILE A 65 -7.89 1.08 -1.91
CA ILE A 65 -9.24 0.53 -2.09
C ILE A 65 -9.86 1.06 -3.38
N ASN A 66 -10.87 0.33 -3.85
CA ASN A 66 -11.78 0.84 -4.85
C ASN A 66 -12.84 1.68 -4.12
N PRO A 67 -12.92 3.00 -4.37
CA PRO A 67 -13.84 3.86 -3.62
C PRO A 67 -15.31 3.55 -3.88
N ASN A 68 -15.62 2.93 -5.01
CA ASN A 68 -17.00 2.60 -5.37
C ASN A 68 -17.51 1.38 -4.61
N THR A 69 -16.66 0.41 -4.32
CA THR A 69 -17.03 -0.85 -3.67
C THR A 69 -16.48 -0.96 -2.26
N ASN A 70 -15.55 -0.08 -1.88
CA ASN A 70 -14.83 -0.12 -0.61
C ASN A 70 -14.02 -1.42 -0.41
N GLU A 71 -13.74 -2.13 -1.49
CA GLU A 71 -12.94 -3.34 -1.46
C GLU A 71 -11.46 -3.01 -1.66
N PHE A 72 -10.58 -3.81 -1.04
CA PHE A 72 -9.16 -3.65 -1.21
C PHE A 72 -8.73 -3.97 -2.64
N LEU A 73 -7.87 -3.11 -3.20
CA LEU A 73 -7.17 -3.44 -4.43
C LEU A 73 -6.07 -4.44 -4.10
N THR A 74 -5.97 -5.47 -4.91
CA THR A 74 -5.01 -6.55 -4.70
C THR A 74 -3.86 -6.45 -5.70
N GLU A 75 -2.91 -7.36 -5.58
CA GLU A 75 -1.78 -7.46 -6.51
C GLU A 75 -2.25 -7.53 -7.97
N GLU A 76 -3.39 -8.14 -8.23
CA GLU A 76 -3.96 -8.23 -9.58
C GLU A 76 -4.40 -6.87 -10.12
N ASN A 77 -4.63 -5.91 -9.25
CA ASN A 77 -5.07 -4.56 -9.61
C ASN A 77 -3.94 -3.54 -9.60
N ILE A 78 -2.69 -3.98 -9.67
CA ILE A 78 -1.54 -3.09 -9.54
C ILE A 78 -1.53 -1.97 -10.59
N ASP A 79 -1.97 -2.26 -11.81
CA ASP A 79 -2.04 -1.25 -12.86
C ASP A 79 -3.04 -0.15 -12.51
N GLN A 80 -4.12 -0.49 -11.85
CA GLN A 80 -5.10 0.47 -11.37
C GLN A 80 -4.49 1.37 -10.28
N VAL A 81 -3.71 0.79 -9.37
CA VAL A 81 -3.00 1.56 -8.34
C VAL A 81 -2.03 2.54 -8.97
N PHE A 82 -1.25 2.11 -9.95
CA PHE A 82 -0.33 3.00 -10.67
C PHE A 82 -1.07 4.13 -11.37
N SER A 83 -2.20 3.85 -12.01
CA SER A 83 -3.02 4.87 -12.66
C SER A 83 -3.54 5.90 -11.65
N ILE A 84 -4.00 5.46 -10.50
CA ILE A 84 -4.45 6.36 -9.42
C ILE A 84 -3.31 7.29 -9.00
N LEU A 85 -2.12 6.75 -8.80
CA LEU A 85 -0.97 7.52 -8.37
C LEU A 85 -0.55 8.54 -9.42
N ILE A 86 -0.46 8.13 -10.67
CA ILE A 86 -0.06 9.02 -11.77
C ILE A 86 -1.09 10.13 -11.95
N ASP A 87 -2.37 9.82 -11.87
CA ASP A 87 -3.44 10.80 -12.00
C ASP A 87 -3.41 11.83 -10.87
N ASN A 88 -2.85 11.48 -9.72
CA ASN A 88 -2.68 12.38 -8.59
C ASN A 88 -1.31 13.06 -8.56
N GLY A 89 -0.52 12.95 -9.62
CA GLY A 89 0.75 13.66 -9.77
C GLY A 89 1.95 12.97 -9.17
N TYR A 90 1.83 11.69 -8.82
CA TYR A 90 2.96 10.90 -8.32
C TYR A 90 3.77 10.34 -9.47
N LYS A 91 5.07 10.20 -9.22
CA LYS A 91 6.02 9.65 -10.18
C LYS A 91 6.54 8.31 -9.67
N LEU A 92 6.60 7.32 -10.55
CA LEU A 92 7.17 6.01 -10.23
C LEU A 92 8.69 6.08 -10.36
N GLU A 93 9.39 5.73 -9.28
CA GLU A 93 10.85 5.84 -9.19
C GLU A 93 11.50 4.48 -9.41
N TYR A 94 11.48 4.01 -10.66
CA TYR A 94 11.99 2.68 -11.01
C TYR A 94 13.47 2.48 -10.70
N GLU A 95 14.29 3.49 -10.95
CA GLU A 95 15.74 3.42 -10.70
C GLU A 95 16.02 3.22 -9.21
N MET A 96 15.38 4.02 -8.37
CA MET A 96 15.54 3.91 -6.92
C MET A 96 14.98 2.60 -6.39
N THR A 97 13.92 2.11 -6.99
CA THR A 97 13.31 0.83 -6.61
C THR A 97 14.29 -0.32 -6.78
N LYS A 98 15.10 -0.30 -7.83
CA LYS A 98 16.13 -1.32 -8.07
C LYS A 98 17.19 -1.34 -6.98
N LEU A 99 17.50 -0.18 -6.40
CA LEU A 99 18.51 -0.05 -5.36
C LEU A 99 18.02 -0.55 -3.99
N LEU A 100 16.73 -0.42 -3.73
CA LEU A 100 16.13 -0.78 -2.45
C LEU A 100 15.26 -2.03 -2.54
N LYS A 101 15.59 -2.91 -3.44
CA LYS A 101 14.78 -4.08 -3.72
C LYS A 101 14.64 -4.99 -2.51
N ASP A 102 13.41 -5.19 -2.11
CA ASP A 102 13.02 -6.18 -1.12
C ASP A 102 11.85 -6.98 -1.74
N ASN A 103 11.64 -8.18 -1.27
CA ASN A 103 10.67 -9.11 -1.89
C ASN A 103 9.22 -8.61 -1.85
N LYS A 104 8.92 -7.68 -0.98
CA LYS A 104 7.56 -7.16 -0.78
C LYS A 104 7.39 -5.75 -1.31
N LEU A 105 8.50 -5.09 -1.60
CA LEU A 105 8.48 -3.74 -2.17
C LEU A 105 8.07 -3.83 -3.64
N ILE A 106 7.01 -3.12 -3.99
CA ILE A 106 6.56 -3.04 -5.37
C ILE A 106 7.32 -1.95 -6.10
N CYS A 107 7.33 -0.76 -5.52
CA CYS A 107 7.88 0.41 -6.19
C CYS A 107 8.07 1.55 -5.21
N LEU A 108 9.04 2.42 -5.47
CA LEU A 108 9.14 3.73 -4.82
C LEU A 108 8.41 4.75 -5.67
N ILE A 109 7.71 5.66 -5.01
CA ILE A 109 7.02 6.76 -5.68
C ILE A 109 7.42 8.08 -5.03
N SER A 110 7.36 9.15 -5.79
CA SER A 110 7.66 10.49 -5.31
C SER A 110 6.60 11.49 -5.74
N LYS A 111 6.51 12.56 -4.98
CA LYS A 111 5.65 13.67 -5.35
C LYS A 111 6.34 15.01 -5.10
#